data_b7b1be7dc2392c22fe13bc2b513d5c62
#
_entry.id   b7b1be7dc2392c22fe13bc2b513d5c62
#
_cell.length_a   1.000
_cell.length_b   1.000
_cell.length_c   1.000
_cell.angle_alpha   90.00
_cell.angle_beta   90.00
_cell.angle_gamma   90.00
#
_symmetry.space_group_name_H-M   'P 1'
#
loop_
_entity.id
_entity.type
_entity.pdbx_description
1 polymer ?
#
loop_
_entity_poly.entity_id
_entity_poly.type
_entity_poly.pdbx_seq_one_letter_code
_entity_poly.pdbx_strand_id
1 'polypeptide(L)'
;MAKVTDSYDRIQETLRKKFAALADDFRDRLRAVSLELSTVEGPLEEQQRQIESIQTRIPALSEALGGVEAAEAECIAAKVEENDYTVFTCQDLEFELELVVQSIAKKISFIDNQACFAFLSRLCP
;
A
#
# COMPACT_ATOMS: atom_id res chain seq x y z
N MET A 1 36.07 -7.82 22.66
CA MET A 1 34.71 -7.31 22.85
C MET A 1 34.24 -6.40 21.73
N ALA A 2 35.11 -5.61 21.14
CA ALA A 2 34.76 -4.74 20.01
C ALA A 2 34.22 -5.50 18.82
N LYS A 3 34.73 -6.71 18.57
CA LYS A 3 34.28 -7.55 17.46
C LYS A 3 32.81 -8.00 17.59
N VAL A 4 32.35 -8.28 18.80
CA VAL A 4 30.97 -8.69 19.07
C VAL A 4 30.01 -7.54 18.85
N THR A 5 30.39 -6.35 19.32
CA THR A 5 29.61 -5.12 19.15
C THR A 5 29.49 -4.76 17.66
N ASP A 6 30.59 -4.83 16.91
CA ASP A 6 30.61 -4.54 15.49
C ASP A 6 29.70 -5.50 14.70
N SER A 7 29.73 -6.79 15.04
CA SER A 7 28.86 -7.79 14.40
C SER A 7 27.38 -7.49 14.66
N TYR A 8 27.05 -7.11 15.87
CA TYR A 8 25.69 -6.76 16.28
C TYR A 8 25.21 -5.51 15.54
N ASP A 9 26.07 -4.47 15.48
CA ASP A 9 25.75 -3.23 14.78
C ASP A 9 25.54 -3.48 13.29
N ARG A 10 26.33 -4.36 12.68
CA ARG A 10 26.17 -4.73 11.26
C ARG A 10 24.83 -5.40 11.01
N ILE A 11 24.42 -6.30 11.90
CA ILE A 11 23.13 -6.98 11.81
C ILE A 11 22.02 -5.95 11.89
N GLN A 12 22.06 -5.05 12.85
CA GLN A 12 21.08 -3.99 13.02
C GLN A 12 21.03 -3.09 11.80
N GLU A 13 22.17 -2.69 11.28
CA GLU A 13 22.25 -1.85 10.09
C GLU A 13 21.66 -2.54 8.87
N THR A 14 21.98 -3.82 8.67
CA THR A 14 21.42 -4.61 7.59
C THR A 14 19.90 -4.69 7.68
N LEU A 15 19.37 -4.90 8.87
CA LEU A 15 17.92 -4.96 9.11
C LEU A 15 17.25 -3.60 8.86
N ARG A 16 17.90 -2.52 9.29
CA ARG A 16 17.38 -1.16 9.04
C ARG A 16 17.28 -0.87 7.55
N LYS A 17 18.33 -1.20 6.79
CA LYS A 17 18.36 -1.01 5.33
C LYS A 17 17.31 -1.87 4.66
N LYS A 18 17.18 -3.12 5.08
CA LYS A 18 16.18 -4.06 4.54
C LYS A 18 14.77 -3.52 4.75
N PHE A 19 14.48 -3.10 5.97
CA PHE A 19 13.16 -2.53 6.32
C PHE A 19 12.89 -1.28 5.47
N ALA A 20 13.86 -0.37 5.40
CA ALA A 20 13.72 0.87 4.64
C ALA A 20 13.47 0.59 3.16
N ALA A 21 14.21 -0.34 2.57
CA ALA A 21 14.04 -0.71 1.16
C ALA A 21 12.64 -1.28 0.90
N LEU A 22 12.17 -2.17 1.77
CA LEU A 22 10.84 -2.76 1.64
C LEU A 22 9.74 -1.72 1.84
N ALA A 23 9.92 -0.83 2.82
CA ALA A 23 8.96 0.24 3.09
C ALA A 23 8.87 1.22 1.91
N ASP A 24 10.00 1.61 1.36
CA ASP A 24 10.06 2.50 0.20
C ASP A 24 9.43 1.86 -1.04
N ASP A 25 9.74 0.59 -1.30
CA ASP A 25 9.16 -0.15 -2.43
C ASP A 25 7.64 -0.26 -2.29
N PHE A 26 7.17 -0.62 -1.11
CA PHE A 26 5.73 -0.67 -0.82
C PHE A 26 5.08 0.69 -1.07
N ARG A 27 5.69 1.74 -0.58
CA ARG A 27 5.17 3.09 -0.71
C ARG A 27 5.12 3.55 -2.15
N ASP A 28 6.14 3.23 -2.94
CA ASP A 28 6.17 3.56 -4.37
C ASP A 28 5.04 2.86 -5.12
N ARG A 29 4.81 1.58 -4.82
CA ARG A 29 3.71 0.80 -5.41
C ARG A 29 2.36 1.38 -5.01
N LEU A 30 2.22 1.73 -3.75
CA LEU A 30 0.98 2.31 -3.22
C LEU A 30 0.71 3.66 -3.88
N ARG A 31 1.74 4.48 -4.03
CA ARG A 31 1.64 5.78 -4.69
C ARG A 31 1.21 5.62 -6.15
N ALA A 32 1.77 4.64 -6.87
CA ALA A 32 1.40 4.34 -8.24
C ALA A 32 -0.08 3.97 -8.35
N VAL A 33 -0.57 3.12 -7.45
CA VAL A 33 -1.98 2.73 -7.40
C VAL A 33 -2.87 3.94 -7.09
N SER A 34 -2.48 4.75 -6.13
CA SER A 34 -3.22 5.97 -5.76
C SER A 34 -3.31 6.94 -6.93
N LEU A 35 -2.21 7.10 -7.67
CA LEU A 35 -2.15 7.96 -8.83
C LEU A 35 -3.07 7.44 -9.94
N GLU A 36 -3.03 6.14 -10.22
CA GLU A 36 -3.94 5.52 -11.20
C GLU A 36 -5.39 5.73 -10.82
N LEU A 37 -5.70 5.58 -9.54
CA LEU A 37 -7.06 5.78 -9.03
C LEU A 37 -7.52 7.23 -9.25
N SER A 38 -6.63 8.19 -9.05
CA SER A 38 -6.94 9.61 -9.24
C SER A 38 -7.11 9.99 -10.71
N THR A 39 -6.54 9.19 -11.63
CA THR A 39 -6.63 9.42 -13.08
C THR A 39 -7.74 8.61 -13.74
N VAL A 40 -8.56 7.90 -12.96
CA VAL A 40 -9.71 7.17 -13.50
C VAL A 40 -10.71 8.16 -14.09
N GLU A 41 -10.86 8.14 -15.40
CA GLU A 41 -11.74 9.03 -16.16
C GLU A 41 -12.35 8.30 -17.34
N GLY A 42 -13.40 8.89 -17.93
CA GLY A 42 -14.02 8.39 -19.12
C GLY A 42 -15.39 7.76 -18.86
N PRO A 43 -15.90 6.97 -19.83
CA PRO A 43 -17.18 6.28 -19.68
C PRO A 43 -17.15 5.33 -18.48
N LEU A 44 -18.33 5.05 -17.91
CA LEU A 44 -18.46 4.16 -16.76
C LEU A 44 -17.79 2.80 -16.98
N GLU A 45 -17.92 2.25 -18.19
CA GLU A 45 -17.33 0.95 -18.53
C GLU A 45 -15.80 0.99 -18.42
N GLU A 46 -15.18 2.07 -18.91
CA GLU A 46 -13.72 2.25 -18.78
C GLU A 46 -13.31 2.46 -17.34
N GLN A 47 -14.06 3.24 -16.59
CA GLN A 47 -13.80 3.45 -15.17
C GLN A 47 -13.84 2.13 -14.42
N GLN A 48 -14.82 1.28 -14.69
CA GLN A 48 -14.91 -0.04 -14.07
C GLN A 48 -13.71 -0.91 -14.40
N ARG A 49 -13.25 -0.92 -15.65
CA ARG A 49 -12.07 -1.68 -16.07
C ARG A 49 -10.82 -1.19 -15.35
N GLN A 50 -10.64 0.11 -15.26
CA GLN A 50 -9.48 0.71 -14.59
C GLN A 50 -9.47 0.33 -13.12
N ILE A 51 -10.62 0.39 -12.45
CA ILE A 51 -10.75 0.02 -11.05
C ILE A 51 -10.51 -1.48 -10.85
N GLU A 52 -11.03 -2.33 -11.71
CA GLU A 52 -10.77 -3.77 -11.64
C GLU A 52 -9.29 -4.07 -11.77
N SER A 53 -8.59 -3.39 -12.69
CA SER A 53 -7.15 -3.51 -12.85
C SER A 53 -6.42 -3.09 -11.57
N ILE A 54 -6.84 -1.99 -10.95
CA ILE A 54 -6.27 -1.52 -9.68
C ILE A 54 -6.54 -2.55 -8.58
N GLN A 55 -7.75 -3.10 -8.50
CA GLN A 55 -8.10 -4.10 -7.50
C GLN A 55 -7.23 -5.36 -7.59
N THR A 56 -6.81 -5.75 -8.79
CA THR A 56 -5.94 -6.92 -8.96
C THR A 56 -4.55 -6.70 -8.36
N ARG A 57 -4.17 -5.45 -8.15
CA ARG A 57 -2.88 -5.11 -7.54
C ARG A 57 -2.92 -5.10 -6.02
N ILE A 58 -4.11 -4.98 -5.43
CA ILE A 58 -4.25 -4.90 -3.97
C ILE A 58 -3.70 -6.14 -3.25
N PRO A 59 -3.97 -7.39 -3.70
CA PRO A 59 -3.36 -8.57 -3.06
C PRO A 59 -1.83 -8.52 -3.07
N ALA A 60 -1.22 -8.05 -4.16
CA ALA A 60 0.24 -7.90 -4.24
C ALA A 60 0.76 -6.86 -3.24
N LEU A 61 0.02 -5.76 -3.05
CA LEU A 61 0.35 -4.76 -2.04
C LEU A 61 0.25 -5.33 -0.62
N SER A 62 -0.78 -6.13 -0.37
CA SER A 62 -0.96 -6.78 0.92
C SER A 62 0.19 -7.74 1.22
N GLU A 63 0.66 -8.50 0.23
CA GLU A 63 1.82 -9.37 0.36
C GLU A 63 3.09 -8.56 0.64
N ALA A 64 3.27 -7.45 -0.06
CA ALA A 64 4.41 -6.56 0.15
C ALA A 64 4.40 -5.99 1.57
N LEU A 65 3.23 -5.63 2.08
CA LEU A 65 3.08 -5.17 3.46
C LEU A 65 3.45 -6.26 4.45
N GLY A 66 3.05 -7.51 4.18
CA GLY A 66 3.45 -8.66 4.99
C GLY A 66 4.97 -8.80 5.08
N GLY A 67 5.68 -8.57 3.97
CA GLY A 67 7.14 -8.54 3.94
C GLY A 67 7.73 -7.42 4.81
N VAL A 68 7.13 -6.24 4.77
CA VAL A 68 7.54 -5.11 5.61
C VAL A 68 7.32 -5.42 7.08
N GLU A 69 6.18 -6.02 7.43
CA GLU A 69 5.87 -6.44 8.81
C GLU A 69 6.87 -7.47 9.31
N ALA A 70 7.24 -8.43 8.47
CA ALA A 70 8.25 -9.43 8.81
C ALA A 70 9.61 -8.77 9.08
N ALA A 71 10.00 -7.80 8.26
CA ALA A 71 11.23 -7.04 8.45
C ALA A 71 11.19 -6.22 9.74
N GLU A 72 10.04 -5.64 10.09
CA GLU A 72 9.86 -4.93 11.35
C GLU A 72 10.03 -5.89 12.54
N ALA A 73 9.46 -7.08 12.45
CA ALA A 73 9.60 -8.09 13.50
C ALA A 73 11.07 -8.48 13.68
N GLU A 74 11.83 -8.61 12.60
CA GLU A 74 13.27 -8.87 12.66
C GLU A 74 14.01 -7.72 13.35
N CYS A 75 13.65 -6.48 13.04
CA CYS A 75 14.23 -5.29 13.67
C CYS A 75 13.93 -5.27 15.17
N ILE A 76 12.70 -5.59 15.56
CA ILE A 76 12.29 -5.65 16.97
C ILE A 76 13.10 -6.74 17.70
N ALA A 77 13.22 -7.92 17.08
CA ALA A 77 13.98 -9.04 17.66
C ALA A 77 15.45 -8.67 17.85
N ALA A 78 16.02 -7.86 16.97
CA ALA A 78 17.41 -7.38 17.07
C ALA A 78 17.54 -6.12 17.94
N LYS A 79 16.45 -5.65 18.54
CA LYS A 79 16.40 -4.45 19.39
C LYS A 79 16.81 -3.16 18.65
N VAL A 80 16.42 -3.07 17.38
CA VAL A 80 16.60 -1.85 16.61
C VAL A 80 15.52 -0.85 17.05
N GLU A 81 15.93 0.22 17.72
CA GLU A 81 15.01 1.22 18.26
C GLU A 81 14.65 2.29 17.24
N GLU A 82 15.63 2.73 16.47
CA GLU A 82 15.45 3.78 15.48
C GLU A 82 15.95 3.34 14.12
N ASN A 83 15.31 3.84 13.07
CA ASN A 83 15.74 3.59 11.71
C ASN A 83 15.98 4.93 11.00
N ASP A 84 17.24 5.26 10.76
CA ASP A 84 17.65 6.50 10.11
C ASP A 84 17.39 6.50 8.61
N TYR A 85 17.15 5.34 8.01
CA TYR A 85 16.97 5.19 6.58
C TYR A 85 15.53 5.43 6.13
N THR A 86 14.57 5.36 7.04
CA THR A 86 13.17 5.62 6.75
C THR A 86 12.48 6.23 7.97
N VAL A 87 11.51 7.11 7.70
CA VAL A 87 10.66 7.70 8.73
C VAL A 87 9.32 6.96 8.85
N PHE A 88 9.09 5.98 7.99
CA PHE A 88 7.82 5.25 7.93
C PHE A 88 7.84 4.02 8.81
N THR A 89 6.70 3.77 9.45
CA THR A 89 6.49 2.58 10.26
C THR A 89 5.48 1.67 9.54
N CYS A 90 5.38 0.41 9.98
CA CYS A 90 4.37 -0.51 9.45
C CYS A 90 2.96 0.04 9.63
N GLN A 91 2.69 0.68 10.75
CA GLN A 91 1.38 1.28 11.03
C GLN A 91 1.03 2.36 10.02
N ASP A 92 2.01 3.20 9.67
CA ASP A 92 1.82 4.24 8.66
C ASP A 92 1.50 3.63 7.30
N LEU A 93 2.21 2.57 6.92
CA LEU A 93 2.01 1.90 5.65
C LEU A 93 0.66 1.18 5.61
N GLU A 94 0.26 0.51 6.69
CA GLU A 94 -1.07 -0.10 6.81
C GLU A 94 -2.16 0.94 6.67
N PHE A 95 -2.00 2.07 7.31
CA PHE A 95 -2.97 3.17 7.27
C PHE A 95 -3.10 3.70 5.85
N GLU A 96 -1.99 3.92 5.16
CA GLU A 96 -2.00 4.38 3.77
C GLU A 96 -2.67 3.37 2.84
N LEU A 97 -2.39 2.08 3.02
CA LEU A 97 -3.05 1.02 2.25
C LEU A 97 -4.55 1.01 2.50
N GLU A 98 -4.96 1.12 3.75
CA GLU A 98 -6.38 1.18 4.12
C GLU A 98 -7.07 2.37 3.46
N LEU A 99 -6.43 3.54 3.45
CA LEU A 99 -6.98 4.72 2.78
C LEU A 99 -7.18 4.49 1.29
N VAL A 100 -6.23 3.84 0.63
CA VAL A 100 -6.35 3.50 -0.79
C VAL A 100 -7.50 2.52 -1.02
N VAL A 101 -7.61 1.48 -0.20
CA VAL A 101 -8.69 0.49 -0.28
C VAL A 101 -10.04 1.17 -0.08
N GLN A 102 -10.17 2.06 0.89
CA GLN A 102 -11.39 2.83 1.13
C GLN A 102 -11.72 3.73 -0.06
N SER A 103 -10.72 4.36 -0.65
CA SER A 103 -10.91 5.21 -1.84
C SER A 103 -11.42 4.39 -3.02
N ILE A 104 -10.89 3.19 -3.22
CA ILE A 104 -11.36 2.25 -4.25
C ILE A 104 -12.81 1.88 -4.00
N ALA A 105 -13.15 1.53 -2.76
CA ALA A 105 -14.51 1.15 -2.37
C ALA A 105 -15.50 2.30 -2.62
N LYS A 106 -15.12 3.52 -2.27
CA LYS A 106 -15.94 4.71 -2.53
C LYS A 106 -16.15 4.93 -4.01
N LYS A 107 -15.10 4.74 -4.82
CA LYS A 107 -15.17 4.89 -6.27
C LYS A 107 -16.09 3.86 -6.89
N ILE A 108 -15.99 2.60 -6.45
CA ILE A 108 -16.87 1.51 -6.90
C ILE A 108 -18.33 1.85 -6.56
N SER A 109 -18.57 2.27 -5.33
CA SER A 109 -19.91 2.65 -4.87
C SER A 109 -20.48 3.79 -5.71
N PHE A 110 -19.66 4.78 -6.02
CA PHE A 110 -20.05 5.91 -6.87
C PHE A 110 -20.45 5.44 -8.28
N ILE A 111 -19.63 4.56 -8.87
CA ILE A 111 -19.88 4.02 -10.21
C ILE A 111 -21.16 3.18 -10.22
N ASP A 112 -21.35 2.32 -9.21
CA ASP A 112 -22.55 1.49 -9.07
C ASP A 112 -23.79 2.35 -8.92
N ASN A 113 -23.73 3.41 -8.13
CA ASN A 113 -24.82 4.35 -7.96
C ASN A 113 -25.18 5.05 -9.27
N GLN A 114 -24.18 5.47 -10.04
CA GLN A 114 -24.40 6.09 -11.35
C GLN A 114 -25.00 5.13 -12.34
N ALA A 115 -24.52 3.87 -12.37
CA ALA A 115 -25.06 2.82 -13.23
C ALA A 115 -26.52 2.52 -12.87
N CYS A 116 -26.82 2.40 -11.58
CA CYS A 116 -28.18 2.22 -11.08
C CYS A 116 -29.09 3.39 -11.46
N PHE A 117 -28.59 4.61 -11.27
CA PHE A 117 -29.34 5.82 -11.60
C PHE A 117 -29.65 5.88 -13.11
N ALA A 118 -28.66 5.58 -13.94
CA ALA A 118 -28.83 5.54 -15.40
C ALA A 118 -29.86 4.49 -15.81
N PHE A 119 -29.84 3.34 -15.15
CA PHE A 119 -30.81 2.25 -15.39
C PHE A 119 -32.23 2.69 -15.01
N LEU A 120 -32.38 3.27 -13.82
CA LEU A 120 -33.66 3.79 -13.34
C LEU A 120 -34.19 4.92 -14.23
N SER A 121 -33.30 5.77 -14.72
CA SER A 121 -33.65 6.86 -15.63
C SER A 121 -34.20 6.35 -16.97
N ARG A 122 -33.74 5.18 -17.43
CA ARG A 122 -34.24 4.53 -18.62
C ARG A 122 -35.61 3.89 -18.40
N LEU A 123 -35.86 3.43 -17.19
CA LEU A 123 -37.13 2.79 -16.83
C LEU A 123 -38.25 3.80 -16.59
N CYS A 124 -37.89 5.04 -16.23
CA CYS A 124 -38.83 6.14 -16.03
C CYS A 124 -38.75 7.10 -17.21
N PRO A 125 -39.66 6.98 -18.18
CA PRO A 125 -39.68 7.91 -19.32
C PRO A 125 -40.12 9.31 -18.93
#